data_32d4dbc1b14aab1a52fefc4e90486784
#
_entry.id   32d4dbc1b14aab1a52fefc4e90486784
#
_cell.length_a   1.000
_cell.length_b   1.000
_cell.length_c   1.000
_cell.angle_alpha   90.00
_cell.angle_beta   90.00
_cell.angle_gamma   90.00
#
_symmetry.space_group_name_H-M   'P 1'
#
loop_
_entity.id
_entity.type
_entity.pdbx_description
1 polymer ?
#
loop_
_entity_poly.entity_id
_entity_poly.type
_entity_poly.pdbx_seq_one_letter_code
_entity_poly.pdbx_strand_id
1 'polypeptide(L)'
;MNLNSTPKICFIIGMMPRTGTNWAYDILMQSNHTGNIGPIWEDNLLNHVETLESAAKKIASSWDSKWKADHQKIEVLRLTESLQKNFELGLEKFVHQQFLTSSCEADNPTYLILKSPNAWHIKPPKTLLQRNKCIILTRNPHDLIASGMASFGWGLFGACNRYIESTKAIVQLNDSCNQCLTISFEDLKENLCESVQQLYNYLDISLPSFDFSSLAVRGKSPTKKNEKMTWTAQGITSKEQIQKHKTSKIFMSKIQHMVVSELCITAGKSLGYSFGAQKTPNVVRWGIRAAFRLFCFVRKLKG
;
A
#
# COMPACT_ATOMS: atom_id res chain seq x y z
N MET A 1 -16.83 12.53 28.67
CA MET A 1 -15.70 12.63 27.68
C MET A 1 -15.98 13.79 26.78
N ASN A 2 -15.17 14.85 26.84
CA ASN A 2 -15.26 15.97 25.89
C ASN A 2 -14.71 15.51 24.56
N LEU A 3 -15.57 15.18 23.62
CA LEU A 3 -15.23 14.85 22.22
C LEU A 3 -14.85 16.14 21.47
N ASN A 4 -13.72 16.78 21.83
CA ASN A 4 -13.35 18.06 21.24
C ASN A 4 -12.82 17.96 19.80
N SER A 5 -12.47 16.78 19.29
CA SER A 5 -12.28 16.55 17.84
C SER A 5 -12.26 15.05 17.54
N THR A 6 -13.04 14.64 16.56
CA THR A 6 -12.96 13.28 16.02
C THR A 6 -11.57 13.06 15.40
N PRO A 7 -10.83 11.98 15.78
CA PRO A 7 -9.51 11.74 15.24
C PRO A 7 -9.55 11.61 13.72
N LYS A 8 -8.54 12.14 13.01
CA LYS A 8 -8.38 11.94 11.58
C LYS A 8 -7.88 10.54 11.29
N ILE A 9 -8.02 10.07 10.05
CA ILE A 9 -7.46 8.79 9.64
C ILE A 9 -6.15 9.03 8.88
N CYS A 10 -5.14 8.20 9.14
CA CYS A 10 -3.94 8.11 8.33
C CYS A 10 -3.84 6.71 7.73
N PHE A 11 -3.94 6.62 6.41
CA PHE A 11 -3.75 5.37 5.67
C PHE A 11 -2.29 5.16 5.36
N ILE A 12 -1.74 4.00 5.71
CA ILE A 12 -0.42 3.54 5.26
C ILE A 12 -0.64 2.52 4.15
N ILE A 13 -0.31 2.89 2.93
CA ILE A 13 -0.53 2.06 1.75
C ILE A 13 0.81 1.53 1.23
N GLY A 14 0.99 0.22 1.27
CA GLY A 14 2.13 -0.44 0.63
C GLY A 14 1.83 -0.79 -0.81
N MET A 15 2.78 -0.62 -1.72
CA MET A 15 2.57 -1.04 -3.11
C MET A 15 2.28 -2.54 -3.23
N MET A 16 2.91 -3.36 -2.41
CA MET A 16 2.70 -4.82 -2.29
C MET A 16 3.11 -5.27 -0.90
N PRO A 17 2.71 -6.47 -0.42
CA PRO A 17 3.27 -7.03 0.81
C PRO A 17 4.79 -7.03 0.76
N ARG A 18 5.44 -6.80 1.88
CA ARG A 18 6.91 -6.65 2.03
C ARG A 18 7.46 -5.27 1.63
N THR A 19 6.61 -4.27 1.45
CA THR A 19 7.05 -2.88 1.19
C THR A 19 7.47 -2.12 2.46
N GLY A 20 7.26 -2.68 3.66
CA GLY A 20 7.65 -2.03 4.92
C GLY A 20 6.51 -1.34 5.66
N THR A 21 5.25 -1.60 5.30
CA THR A 21 4.07 -1.01 5.97
C THR A 21 4.04 -1.26 7.47
N ASN A 22 4.52 -2.42 7.94
CA ASN A 22 4.65 -2.70 9.37
C ASN A 22 5.63 -1.75 10.05
N TRP A 23 6.74 -1.42 9.41
CA TRP A 23 7.72 -0.50 9.96
C TRP A 23 7.16 0.91 10.11
N ALA A 24 6.56 1.45 9.05
CA ALA A 24 5.92 2.76 9.13
C ALA A 24 4.81 2.79 10.18
N TYR A 25 4.03 1.71 10.28
CA TYR A 25 3.02 1.57 11.32
C TYR A 25 3.63 1.57 12.73
N ASP A 26 4.62 0.70 12.99
CA ASP A 26 5.26 0.59 14.30
C ASP A 26 6.00 1.87 14.69
N ILE A 27 6.57 2.62 13.72
CA ILE A 27 7.14 3.95 13.92
C ILE A 27 6.06 4.94 14.41
N LEU A 28 4.95 5.03 13.71
CA LEU A 28 3.89 5.98 14.05
C LEU A 28 3.21 5.63 15.38
N MET A 29 3.06 4.34 15.68
CA MET A 29 2.43 3.88 16.92
C MET A 29 3.24 4.13 18.19
N GLN A 30 4.46 4.69 18.11
CA GLN A 30 5.21 5.17 19.28
C GLN A 30 4.72 6.53 19.80
N SER A 31 3.86 7.21 19.07
CA SER A 31 3.32 8.51 19.48
C SER A 31 2.01 8.36 20.23
N ASN A 32 1.85 9.14 21.30
CA ASN A 32 0.58 9.29 22.01
C ASN A 32 -0.51 10.00 21.17
N HIS A 33 -0.11 10.61 20.03
CA HIS A 33 -1.03 11.25 19.07
C HIS A 33 -1.64 10.27 18.08
N THR A 34 -1.24 9.00 18.12
CA THR A 34 -1.72 7.98 17.18
C THR A 34 -2.38 6.83 17.91
N GLY A 35 -3.43 6.27 17.31
CA GLY A 35 -4.15 5.12 17.80
C GLY A 35 -4.42 4.10 16.71
N ASN A 36 -4.78 2.88 17.11
CA ASN A 36 -5.24 1.82 16.22
C ASN A 36 -6.73 1.54 16.43
N ILE A 37 -7.34 0.79 15.53
CA ILE A 37 -8.76 0.41 15.62
C ILE A 37 -8.95 -1.01 16.20
N GLY A 38 -8.08 -1.42 17.09
CA GLY A 38 -8.17 -2.73 17.76
C GLY A 38 -7.73 -3.89 16.88
N PRO A 39 -8.50 -5.00 16.77
CA PRO A 39 -8.04 -6.21 16.09
C PRO A 39 -7.87 -6.08 14.59
N ILE A 40 -8.34 -4.99 13.97
CA ILE A 40 -8.23 -4.74 12.53
C ILE A 40 -6.94 -3.96 12.27
N TRP A 41 -5.81 -4.62 12.24
CA TRP A 41 -4.54 -3.96 11.99
C TRP A 41 -4.06 -4.00 10.53
N GLU A 42 -4.69 -4.80 9.68
CA GLU A 42 -4.61 -4.69 8.22
C GLU A 42 -6.00 -4.39 7.70
N ASP A 43 -6.21 -3.11 7.33
CA ASP A 43 -7.47 -2.75 6.74
C ASP A 43 -7.51 -3.23 5.28
N ASN A 44 -8.57 -3.90 4.92
CA ASN A 44 -8.90 -4.16 3.54
C ASN A 44 -9.99 -3.18 3.04
N LEU A 45 -10.29 -2.13 3.80
CA LEU A 45 -11.40 -1.21 3.51
C LEU A 45 -11.21 -0.53 2.17
N LEU A 46 -9.98 -0.07 1.88
CA LEU A 46 -9.65 0.59 0.62
C LEU A 46 -9.80 -0.34 -0.60
N ASN A 47 -9.65 -1.64 -0.42
CA ASN A 47 -9.85 -2.63 -1.49
C ASN A 47 -11.32 -2.78 -1.90
N HIS A 48 -12.26 -2.35 -1.06
CA HIS A 48 -13.69 -2.45 -1.31
C HIS A 48 -14.29 -1.17 -1.92
N VAL A 49 -13.51 -0.11 -2.11
CA VAL A 49 -13.98 1.14 -2.71
C VAL A 49 -14.57 0.90 -4.11
N GLU A 50 -13.93 0.05 -4.93
CA GLU A 50 -14.47 -0.32 -6.26
C GLU A 50 -15.84 -1.01 -6.18
N THR A 51 -16.04 -1.86 -5.18
CA THR A 51 -17.33 -2.52 -4.92
C THR A 51 -18.39 -1.50 -4.56
N LEU A 52 -18.05 -0.53 -3.71
CA LEU A 52 -18.97 0.56 -3.31
C LEU A 52 -19.29 1.47 -4.49
N GLU A 53 -18.31 1.80 -5.34
CA GLU A 53 -18.55 2.54 -6.58
C GLU A 53 -19.48 1.79 -7.53
N SER A 54 -19.26 0.48 -7.69
CA SER A 54 -20.10 -0.37 -8.53
C SER A 54 -21.53 -0.45 -7.99
N ALA A 55 -21.68 -0.56 -6.67
CA ALA A 55 -22.98 -0.52 -6.01
C ALA A 55 -23.67 0.84 -6.22
N ALA A 56 -22.96 1.96 -6.05
CA ALA A 56 -23.48 3.30 -6.28
C ALA A 56 -23.99 3.47 -7.72
N LYS A 57 -23.20 3.04 -8.71
CA LYS A 57 -23.59 3.05 -10.14
C LYS A 57 -24.83 2.22 -10.40
N LYS A 58 -24.87 1.01 -9.82
CA LYS A 58 -25.99 0.07 -9.97
C LYS A 58 -27.28 0.62 -9.36
N ILE A 59 -27.21 1.20 -8.17
CA ILE A 59 -28.34 1.87 -7.51
C ILE A 59 -28.80 3.06 -8.35
N ALA A 60 -27.89 3.94 -8.76
CA ALA A 60 -28.23 5.12 -9.57
C ALA A 60 -28.86 4.74 -10.92
N SER A 61 -28.39 3.65 -11.56
CA SER A 61 -28.92 3.18 -12.84
C SER A 61 -30.25 2.45 -12.72
N SER A 62 -30.54 1.87 -11.55
CA SER A 62 -31.82 1.16 -11.29
C SER A 62 -32.98 2.13 -11.00
N TRP A 63 -32.70 3.39 -10.76
CA TRP A 63 -33.75 4.43 -10.65
C TRP A 63 -34.50 4.50 -11.98
N ASP A 64 -35.73 4.02 -11.99
CA ASP A 64 -36.48 3.72 -13.20
C ASP A 64 -36.60 4.89 -14.17
N SER A 65 -36.41 4.62 -15.45
CA SER A 65 -36.62 5.53 -16.57
C SER A 65 -38.02 6.12 -16.63
N LYS A 66 -39.04 5.49 -16.07
CA LYS A 66 -40.39 5.98 -15.96
C LYS A 66 -40.52 7.30 -15.17
N TRP A 67 -39.60 7.51 -14.24
CA TRP A 67 -39.54 8.73 -13.43
C TRP A 67 -38.60 9.80 -14.04
N LYS A 68 -37.96 9.46 -15.16
CA LYS A 68 -36.89 10.25 -15.80
C LYS A 68 -37.28 10.85 -17.13
N ALA A 69 -38.57 10.94 -17.45
CA ALA A 69 -39.02 11.41 -18.79
C ALA A 69 -38.33 12.71 -19.23
N ASP A 70 -37.95 13.59 -18.29
CA ASP A 70 -37.32 14.87 -18.56
C ASP A 70 -35.93 15.07 -17.90
N HIS A 71 -35.39 14.08 -17.15
CA HIS A 71 -34.15 14.24 -16.40
C HIS A 71 -33.08 13.27 -16.87
N GLN A 72 -32.13 13.80 -17.61
CA GLN A 72 -31.11 13.09 -18.36
C GLN A 72 -29.90 12.62 -17.49
N LYS A 73 -28.91 12.03 -18.16
CA LYS A 73 -27.64 11.47 -17.66
C LYS A 73 -26.95 12.25 -16.52
N ILE A 74 -27.15 13.57 -16.46
CA ILE A 74 -26.56 14.46 -15.44
C ILE A 74 -27.05 14.12 -14.03
N GLU A 75 -28.33 13.76 -13.86
CA GLU A 75 -28.87 13.40 -12.52
C GLU A 75 -28.37 12.04 -12.05
N VAL A 76 -28.25 11.08 -12.97
CA VAL A 76 -27.67 9.77 -12.65
C VAL A 76 -26.22 9.91 -12.21
N LEU A 77 -25.44 10.77 -12.87
CA LEU A 77 -24.07 11.06 -12.47
C LEU A 77 -24.01 11.71 -11.08
N ARG A 78 -24.80 12.74 -10.83
CA ARG A 78 -24.88 13.41 -9.52
C ARG A 78 -25.32 12.46 -8.41
N LEU A 79 -26.30 11.60 -8.67
CA LEU A 79 -26.74 10.59 -7.72
C LEU A 79 -25.64 9.56 -7.44
N THR A 80 -24.92 9.11 -8.48
CA THR A 80 -23.79 8.20 -8.33
C THR A 80 -22.70 8.81 -7.47
N GLU A 81 -22.30 10.05 -7.73
CA GLU A 81 -21.28 10.78 -6.96
C GLU A 81 -21.72 10.99 -5.50
N SER A 82 -22.99 11.32 -5.28
CA SER A 82 -23.55 11.50 -3.94
C SER A 82 -23.53 10.17 -3.16
N LEU A 83 -23.91 9.06 -3.78
CA LEU A 83 -23.88 7.74 -3.17
C LEU A 83 -22.45 7.29 -2.85
N GLN A 84 -21.49 7.50 -3.78
CA GLN A 84 -20.08 7.22 -3.56
C GLN A 84 -19.54 7.98 -2.35
N LYS A 85 -19.79 9.30 -2.32
CA LYS A 85 -19.40 10.14 -1.18
C LYS A 85 -19.97 9.64 0.14
N ASN A 86 -21.26 9.29 0.16
CA ASN A 86 -21.90 8.79 1.39
C ASN A 86 -21.36 7.41 1.82
N PHE A 87 -21.02 6.54 0.88
CA PHE A 87 -20.38 5.27 1.19
C PHE A 87 -18.97 5.46 1.78
N GLU A 88 -18.17 6.36 1.21
CA GLU A 88 -16.86 6.69 1.75
C GLU A 88 -16.95 7.32 3.17
N LEU A 89 -17.90 8.21 3.40
CA LEU A 89 -18.18 8.76 4.74
C LEU A 89 -18.69 7.69 5.70
N GLY A 90 -19.43 6.71 5.20
CA GLY A 90 -19.86 5.54 5.98
C GLY A 90 -18.70 4.69 6.45
N LEU A 91 -17.69 4.48 5.59
CA LEU A 91 -16.44 3.80 5.97
C LEU A 91 -15.67 4.58 7.04
N GLU A 92 -15.56 5.90 6.91
CA GLU A 92 -14.93 6.76 7.91
C GLU A 92 -15.63 6.63 9.27
N LYS A 93 -16.95 6.69 9.30
CA LYS A 93 -17.77 6.49 10.51
C LYS A 93 -17.56 5.09 11.12
N PHE A 94 -17.50 4.06 10.29
CA PHE A 94 -17.25 2.70 10.74
C PHE A 94 -15.91 2.61 11.47
N VAL A 95 -14.84 3.18 10.90
CA VAL A 95 -13.51 3.22 11.52
C VAL A 95 -13.57 3.89 12.89
N HIS A 96 -14.23 5.04 13.01
CA HIS A 96 -14.38 5.75 14.27
C HIS A 96 -15.18 4.93 15.30
N GLN A 97 -16.24 4.25 14.90
CA GLN A 97 -17.00 3.39 15.78
C GLN A 97 -16.17 2.20 16.28
N GLN A 98 -15.38 1.58 15.41
CA GLN A 98 -14.48 0.50 15.81
C GLN A 98 -13.45 0.97 16.84
N PHE A 99 -12.90 2.18 16.66
CA PHE A 99 -11.98 2.77 17.64
C PHE A 99 -12.67 2.96 19.01
N LEU A 100 -13.86 3.54 19.04
CA LEU A 100 -14.61 3.79 20.29
C LEU A 100 -14.99 2.50 21.04
N THR A 101 -15.16 1.39 20.32
CA THR A 101 -15.50 0.08 20.92
C THR A 101 -14.27 -0.77 21.25
N SER A 102 -13.09 -0.37 20.76
CA SER A 102 -11.83 -1.05 21.05
C SER A 102 -11.28 -0.56 22.40
N SER A 103 -10.65 -1.46 23.15
CA SER A 103 -9.86 -1.14 24.35
C SER A 103 -8.51 -0.52 23.98
N CYS A 104 -8.50 0.52 23.15
CA CYS A 104 -7.28 1.16 22.71
C CYS A 104 -6.64 1.94 23.85
N GLU A 105 -5.33 1.79 24.02
CA GLU A 105 -4.54 2.42 25.09
C GLU A 105 -4.34 3.94 24.90
N ALA A 106 -4.63 4.48 23.72
CA ALA A 106 -4.43 5.89 23.43
C ALA A 106 -5.65 6.73 23.87
N ASP A 107 -5.43 7.58 24.87
CA ASP A 107 -6.40 8.59 25.29
C ASP A 107 -6.45 9.75 24.27
N ASN A 108 -7.51 9.81 23.46
CA ASN A 108 -7.76 10.88 22.48
C ASN A 108 -6.65 11.07 21.40
N PRO A 109 -6.39 10.09 20.55
CA PRO A 109 -5.40 10.24 19.48
C PRO A 109 -5.85 11.30 18.45
N THR A 110 -4.87 11.98 17.87
CA THR A 110 -5.09 12.91 16.74
C THR A 110 -5.36 12.14 15.44
N TYR A 111 -4.72 10.98 15.29
CA TYR A 111 -4.83 10.13 14.11
C TYR A 111 -5.10 8.66 14.48
N LEU A 112 -5.99 8.04 13.71
CA LEU A 112 -6.15 6.59 13.66
C LEU A 112 -5.33 6.04 12.49
N ILE A 113 -4.41 5.13 12.77
CA ILE A 113 -3.51 4.57 11.76
C ILE A 113 -4.11 3.28 11.21
N LEU A 114 -4.38 3.27 9.90
CA LEU A 114 -4.83 2.10 9.16
C LEU A 114 -3.77 1.69 8.15
N LYS A 115 -3.61 0.39 7.94
CA LYS A 115 -2.55 -0.16 7.11
C LYS A 115 -3.09 -1.09 6.04
N SER A 116 -2.85 -0.74 4.77
CA SER A 116 -3.15 -1.55 3.58
C SER A 116 -1.86 -1.98 2.90
N PRO A 117 -1.47 -3.26 2.97
CA PRO A 117 -0.21 -3.69 2.37
C PRO A 117 -0.24 -3.80 0.84
N ASN A 118 -1.40 -3.62 0.19
CA ASN A 118 -1.61 -3.83 -1.24
C ASN A 118 -2.25 -2.63 -1.92
N ALA A 119 -1.53 -1.95 -2.81
CA ALA A 119 -2.10 -0.87 -3.62
C ALA A 119 -2.82 -1.37 -4.89
N TRP A 120 -2.53 -2.55 -5.40
CA TRP A 120 -2.94 -3.03 -6.73
C TRP A 120 -4.45 -3.19 -6.96
N HIS A 121 -5.24 -3.15 -5.91
CA HIS A 121 -6.71 -3.18 -5.96
C HIS A 121 -7.35 -1.87 -5.46
N ILE A 122 -6.51 -0.90 -5.07
CA ILE A 122 -7.01 0.34 -4.51
C ILE A 122 -7.35 1.28 -5.66
N LYS A 123 -8.62 1.66 -5.77
CA LYS A 123 -9.04 2.85 -6.49
C LYS A 123 -9.02 4.02 -5.52
N PRO A 124 -8.53 5.22 -5.94
CA PRO A 124 -8.46 6.36 -5.04
C PRO A 124 -9.84 6.73 -4.49
N PRO A 125 -10.11 6.55 -3.19
CA PRO A 125 -11.33 7.03 -2.56
C PRO A 125 -11.23 8.55 -2.39
N LYS A 126 -11.71 9.30 -3.37
CA LYS A 126 -11.49 10.76 -3.47
C LYS A 126 -11.89 11.51 -2.21
N THR A 127 -13.08 11.22 -1.68
CA THR A 127 -13.59 11.89 -0.49
C THR A 127 -12.78 11.57 0.76
N LEU A 128 -12.43 10.29 0.96
CA LEU A 128 -11.62 9.86 2.10
C LEU A 128 -10.22 10.46 2.05
N LEU A 129 -9.56 10.47 0.88
CA LEU A 129 -8.20 10.99 0.74
C LEU A 129 -8.13 12.52 0.82
N GLN A 130 -9.20 13.24 0.47
CA GLN A 130 -9.26 14.69 0.63
C GLN A 130 -9.35 15.12 2.10
N ARG A 131 -9.92 14.29 2.96
CA ARG A 131 -10.16 14.59 4.38
C ARG A 131 -9.11 14.01 5.31
N ASN A 132 -8.38 13.00 4.87
CA ASN A 132 -7.50 12.17 5.66
C ASN A 132 -6.07 12.16 5.10
N LYS A 133 -5.11 11.72 5.87
CA LYS A 133 -3.71 11.61 5.46
C LYS A 133 -3.45 10.27 4.78
N CYS A 134 -2.49 10.25 3.85
CA CYS A 134 -2.11 9.04 3.15
C CYS A 134 -0.58 8.95 3.03
N ILE A 135 0.01 7.89 3.54
CA ILE A 135 1.43 7.57 3.43
C ILE A 135 1.55 6.38 2.48
N ILE A 136 2.27 6.57 1.39
CA ILE A 136 2.48 5.55 0.37
C ILE A 136 3.91 5.02 0.51
N LEU A 137 4.04 3.70 0.64
CA LEU A 137 5.33 3.05 0.69
C LEU A 137 5.64 2.35 -0.62
N THR A 138 6.81 2.67 -1.18
CA THR A 138 7.34 2.04 -2.38
C THR A 138 8.58 1.21 -2.06
N ARG A 139 8.99 0.33 -2.96
CA ARG A 139 10.20 -0.48 -2.84
C ARG A 139 10.77 -0.85 -4.20
N ASN A 140 12.08 -0.96 -4.27
CA ASN A 140 12.79 -1.43 -5.47
C ASN A 140 12.21 -2.78 -5.95
N PRO A 141 11.88 -2.93 -7.25
CA PRO A 141 11.23 -4.14 -7.76
C PRO A 141 12.03 -5.42 -7.56
N HIS A 142 13.37 -5.37 -7.67
CA HIS A 142 14.18 -6.56 -7.46
C HIS A 142 14.07 -7.08 -6.03
N ASP A 143 14.22 -6.20 -5.04
CA ASP A 143 14.16 -6.58 -3.63
C ASP A 143 12.73 -6.92 -3.18
N LEU A 144 11.74 -6.22 -3.69
CA LEU A 144 10.34 -6.50 -3.39
C LEU A 144 9.90 -7.86 -3.94
N ILE A 145 10.15 -8.12 -5.22
CA ILE A 145 9.79 -9.37 -5.90
C ILE A 145 10.56 -10.54 -5.30
N ALA A 146 11.87 -10.39 -5.06
CA ALA A 146 12.67 -11.42 -4.41
C ALA A 146 12.15 -11.77 -3.03
N SER A 147 11.81 -10.76 -2.22
CA SER A 147 11.23 -10.96 -0.88
C SER A 147 9.87 -11.64 -0.94
N GLY A 148 9.03 -11.30 -1.91
CA GLY A 148 7.73 -11.94 -2.11
C GLY A 148 7.83 -13.37 -2.61
N MET A 149 8.74 -13.66 -3.52
CA MET A 149 9.03 -15.02 -3.98
C MET A 149 9.52 -15.90 -2.82
N ALA A 150 10.43 -15.38 -2.00
CA ALA A 150 10.96 -16.11 -0.85
C ALA A 150 9.92 -16.32 0.26
N SER A 151 9.09 -15.30 0.53
CA SER A 151 8.15 -15.33 1.67
C SER A 151 6.81 -15.99 1.35
N PHE A 152 6.33 -15.85 0.11
CA PHE A 152 4.97 -16.25 -0.28
C PHE A 152 4.96 -17.23 -1.48
N GLY A 153 6.10 -17.63 -2.00
CA GLY A 153 6.18 -18.51 -3.16
C GLY A 153 5.64 -17.88 -4.46
N TRP A 154 5.69 -16.55 -4.60
CA TRP A 154 5.16 -15.89 -5.80
C TRP A 154 5.87 -16.35 -7.06
N GLY A 155 5.10 -16.66 -8.10
CA GLY A 155 5.66 -16.85 -9.43
C GLY A 155 6.16 -15.52 -10.02
N LEU A 156 7.32 -15.56 -10.69
CA LEU A 156 8.04 -14.37 -11.18
C LEU A 156 7.17 -13.43 -12.03
N PHE A 157 6.50 -13.94 -13.04
CA PHE A 157 5.64 -13.13 -13.93
C PHE A 157 4.43 -12.55 -13.18
N GLY A 158 3.84 -13.34 -12.26
CA GLY A 158 2.75 -12.88 -11.41
C GLY A 158 3.18 -11.72 -10.51
N ALA A 159 4.37 -11.82 -9.92
CA ALA A 159 4.95 -10.76 -9.09
C ALA A 159 5.28 -9.50 -9.91
N CYS A 160 5.87 -9.64 -11.10
CA CYS A 160 6.11 -8.52 -12.00
C CYS A 160 4.80 -7.81 -12.40
N ASN A 161 3.77 -8.59 -12.74
CA ASN A 161 2.47 -8.02 -13.10
C ASN A 161 1.85 -7.25 -11.92
N ARG A 162 1.88 -7.81 -10.72
CA ARG A 162 1.41 -7.13 -9.51
C ARG A 162 2.17 -5.84 -9.24
N TYR A 163 3.50 -5.84 -9.42
CA TYR A 163 4.33 -4.65 -9.28
C TYR A 163 3.89 -3.54 -10.25
N ILE A 164 3.70 -3.88 -11.52
CA ILE A 164 3.26 -2.95 -12.56
C ILE A 164 1.88 -2.36 -12.23
N GLU A 165 0.91 -3.20 -11.87
CA GLU A 165 -0.44 -2.75 -11.53
C GLU A 165 -0.45 -1.90 -10.24
N SER A 166 0.32 -2.29 -9.22
CA SER A 166 0.48 -1.50 -8.00
C SER A 166 1.10 -0.13 -8.27
N THR A 167 2.09 -0.06 -9.18
CA THR A 167 2.68 1.22 -9.58
C THR A 167 1.65 2.13 -10.24
N LYS A 168 0.81 1.60 -11.14
CA LYS A 168 -0.27 2.38 -11.76
C LYS A 168 -1.24 2.93 -10.71
N ALA A 169 -1.63 2.08 -9.75
CA ALA A 169 -2.52 2.49 -8.67
C ALA A 169 -1.88 3.60 -7.80
N ILE A 170 -0.58 3.49 -7.48
CA ILE A 170 0.14 4.51 -6.71
C ILE A 170 0.23 5.84 -7.47
N VAL A 171 0.53 5.81 -8.76
CA VAL A 171 0.53 7.02 -9.58
C VAL A 171 -0.84 7.69 -9.56
N GLN A 172 -1.91 6.92 -9.74
CA GLN A 172 -3.29 7.42 -9.66
C GLN A 172 -3.66 7.97 -8.27
N LEU A 173 -3.16 7.32 -7.20
CA LEU A 173 -3.33 7.79 -5.82
C LEU A 173 -2.64 9.14 -5.63
N ASN A 174 -1.39 9.29 -6.07
CA ASN A 174 -0.64 10.54 -5.99
C ASN A 174 -1.30 11.66 -6.79
N ASP A 175 -1.81 11.37 -8.00
CA ASP A 175 -2.51 12.35 -8.84
C ASP A 175 -3.86 12.79 -8.22
N SER A 176 -4.50 11.91 -7.45
CA SER A 176 -5.82 12.14 -6.85
C SER A 176 -5.74 12.78 -5.46
N CYS A 177 -4.60 12.68 -4.80
CA CYS A 177 -4.37 13.11 -3.42
C CYS A 177 -3.32 14.23 -3.40
N ASN A 178 -3.77 15.47 -3.23
CA ASN A 178 -2.89 16.63 -3.16
C ASN A 178 -1.94 16.63 -1.94
N GLN A 179 -2.06 15.67 -1.05
CA GLN A 179 -1.35 15.60 0.23
C GLN A 179 -0.87 14.18 0.58
N CYS A 180 -0.57 13.34 -0.40
CA CYS A 180 0.03 12.04 -0.11
C CYS A 180 1.54 12.17 0.11
N LEU A 181 2.07 11.52 1.15
CA LEU A 181 3.49 11.38 1.39
C LEU A 181 3.96 10.05 0.80
N THR A 182 4.89 10.07 -0.14
CA THR A 182 5.51 8.85 -0.68
C THR A 182 6.92 8.69 -0.12
N ILE A 183 7.19 7.54 0.50
CA ILE A 183 8.50 7.18 1.05
C ILE A 183 8.93 5.83 0.49
N SER A 184 10.19 5.70 0.10
CA SER A 184 10.75 4.40 -0.30
C SER A 184 11.15 3.57 0.92
N PHE A 185 11.04 2.25 0.81
CA PHE A 185 11.55 1.35 1.85
C PHE A 185 13.06 1.49 2.03
N GLU A 186 13.75 1.81 0.97
CA GLU A 186 15.19 2.06 0.96
C GLU A 186 15.54 3.26 1.83
N ASP A 187 14.79 4.39 1.72
CA ASP A 187 14.98 5.56 2.56
C ASP A 187 14.65 5.26 4.02
N LEU A 188 13.53 4.58 4.28
CA LEU A 188 13.21 4.12 5.63
C LEU A 188 14.33 3.29 6.25
N LYS A 189 15.05 2.54 5.43
CA LYS A 189 16.12 1.65 5.87
C LYS A 189 17.47 2.36 6.03
N GLU A 190 17.84 3.21 5.07
CA GLU A 190 19.17 3.82 4.97
C GLU A 190 19.22 5.16 5.69
N ASN A 191 18.10 5.91 5.68
CA ASN A 191 17.95 7.25 6.27
C ASN A 191 16.82 7.25 7.32
N LEU A 192 16.88 6.31 8.27
CA LEU A 192 15.79 6.07 9.21
C LEU A 192 15.39 7.29 10.03
N CYS A 193 16.37 8.03 10.57
CA CYS A 193 16.08 9.23 11.39
C CYS A 193 15.35 10.31 10.58
N GLU A 194 15.81 10.56 9.37
CA GLU A 194 15.20 11.55 8.47
C GLU A 194 13.79 11.11 8.02
N SER A 195 13.64 9.82 7.69
CA SER A 195 12.33 9.26 7.31
C SER A 195 11.33 9.30 8.47
N VAL A 196 11.78 9.03 9.69
CA VAL A 196 10.94 9.16 10.90
C VAL A 196 10.51 10.61 11.07
N GLN A 197 11.45 11.55 11.00
CA GLN A 197 11.13 12.98 11.10
C GLN A 197 10.14 13.42 10.01
N GLN A 198 10.31 12.93 8.78
CA GLN A 198 9.41 13.23 7.67
C GLN A 198 7.99 12.69 7.92
N LEU A 199 7.84 11.48 8.48
CA LEU A 199 6.54 10.91 8.83
C LEU A 199 5.81 11.76 9.87
N TYR A 200 6.50 12.17 10.92
CA TYR A 200 5.93 12.97 12.00
C TYR A 200 5.60 14.40 11.55
N ASN A 201 6.49 15.03 10.78
CA ASN A 201 6.24 16.36 10.19
C ASN A 201 5.03 16.32 9.24
N TYR A 202 4.88 15.26 8.45
CA TYR A 202 3.75 15.10 7.54
C TYR A 202 2.41 15.03 8.28
N LEU A 203 2.38 14.40 9.46
CA LEU A 203 1.18 14.33 10.30
C LEU A 203 1.00 15.57 11.18
N ASP A 204 1.99 16.49 11.20
CA ASP A 204 1.99 17.66 12.10
C ASP A 204 1.80 17.26 13.57
N ILE A 205 2.55 16.23 13.99
CA ILE A 205 2.58 15.75 15.37
C ILE A 205 4.02 15.75 15.89
N SER A 206 4.16 15.88 17.21
CA SER A 206 5.48 15.90 17.86
C SER A 206 6.16 14.53 17.76
N LEU A 207 7.46 14.56 17.45
CA LEU A 207 8.31 13.37 17.47
C LEU A 207 8.56 12.97 18.93
N PRO A 208 8.17 11.76 19.37
CA PRO A 208 8.48 11.27 20.70
C PRO A 208 9.99 10.94 20.81
N SER A 209 10.44 10.63 22.04
CA SER A 209 11.74 9.96 22.21
C SER A 209 11.64 8.60 21.51
N PHE A 210 12.31 8.48 20.36
CA PHE A 210 12.13 7.32 19.48
C PHE A 210 13.00 6.14 19.94
N ASP A 211 12.36 5.01 20.25
CA ASP A 211 13.06 3.77 20.60
C ASP A 211 13.09 2.81 19.39
N PHE A 212 14.27 2.71 18.79
CA PHE A 212 14.50 1.78 17.67
C PHE A 212 14.40 0.29 18.07
N SER A 213 14.56 -0.05 19.35
CA SER A 213 14.48 -1.42 19.83
C SER A 213 13.06 -1.99 19.82
N SER A 214 12.07 -1.10 19.88
CA SER A 214 10.65 -1.46 19.82
C SER A 214 10.16 -1.79 18.42
N LEU A 215 10.94 -1.48 17.37
CA LEU A 215 10.59 -1.81 15.99
C LEU A 215 10.68 -3.32 15.75
N ALA A 216 9.54 -3.96 15.53
CA ALA A 216 9.48 -5.37 15.28
C ALA A 216 9.62 -5.70 13.78
N VAL A 217 10.57 -6.56 13.42
CA VAL A 217 10.53 -7.24 12.12
C VAL A 217 9.51 -8.36 12.20
N ARG A 218 8.33 -8.12 11.66
CA ARG A 218 7.28 -9.14 11.61
C ARG A 218 7.55 -10.10 10.46
N GLY A 219 7.75 -11.35 10.80
CA GLY A 219 8.10 -12.41 9.89
C GLY A 219 9.61 -12.49 9.64
N LYS A 220 10.19 -13.63 10.00
CA LYS A 220 11.57 -13.96 9.70
C LYS A 220 11.67 -14.31 8.22
N SER A 221 12.37 -13.50 7.42
CA SER A 221 12.72 -13.92 6.07
C SER A 221 13.53 -15.19 6.12
N PRO A 222 13.23 -16.19 5.29
CA PRO A 222 14.04 -17.40 5.25
C PRO A 222 15.50 -17.07 4.92
N THR A 223 16.42 -17.68 5.65
CA THR A 223 17.86 -17.48 5.42
C THR A 223 18.35 -18.31 4.25
N LYS A 224 17.64 -19.39 3.92
CA LYS A 224 17.91 -20.30 2.81
C LYS A 224 16.70 -20.43 1.87
N LYS A 225 16.97 -20.69 0.58
CA LYS A 225 15.98 -20.73 -0.50
C LYS A 225 14.77 -21.68 -0.25
N ASN A 226 14.92 -22.70 0.60
CA ASN A 226 13.89 -23.72 0.88
C ASN A 226 13.29 -23.62 2.29
N GLU A 227 13.68 -22.63 3.09
CA GLU A 227 13.10 -22.44 4.42
C GLU A 227 11.73 -21.76 4.30
N LYS A 228 10.74 -22.28 5.04
CA LYS A 228 9.44 -21.62 5.18
C LYS A 228 9.58 -20.38 6.06
N MET A 229 8.92 -19.29 5.68
CA MET A 229 8.83 -18.11 6.51
C MET A 229 8.10 -18.41 7.81
N THR A 230 8.70 -18.06 8.93
CA THR A 230 8.05 -18.09 10.24
C THR A 230 7.56 -16.68 10.60
N TRP A 231 6.28 -16.58 10.92
CA TRP A 231 5.66 -15.32 11.37
C TRP A 231 5.94 -15.12 12.86
N THR A 232 7.10 -14.59 13.17
CA THR A 232 7.45 -14.19 14.54
C THR A 232 7.74 -12.72 14.58
N ALA A 233 7.23 -12.02 15.59
CA ALA A 233 7.69 -10.67 15.89
C ALA A 233 9.11 -10.79 16.46
N GLN A 234 10.13 -10.31 15.75
CA GLN A 234 11.49 -10.17 16.25
C GLN A 234 11.78 -8.68 16.38
N GLY A 235 12.13 -8.24 17.58
CA GLY A 235 12.66 -6.92 17.81
C GLY A 235 13.95 -6.72 16.99
N ILE A 236 14.11 -5.55 16.38
CA ILE A 236 15.36 -5.16 15.73
C ILE A 236 16.26 -4.61 16.81
N THR A 237 17.27 -5.35 17.18
CA THR A 237 18.19 -4.99 18.26
C THR A 237 19.33 -4.07 17.82
N SER A 238 19.53 -3.82 16.52
CA SER A 238 20.56 -2.88 16.07
C SER A 238 20.36 -2.36 14.64
N LYS A 239 20.86 -1.15 14.38
CA LYS A 239 20.95 -0.52 13.05
C LYS A 239 21.68 -1.42 12.02
N GLU A 240 22.62 -2.24 12.46
CA GLU A 240 23.40 -3.17 11.63
C GLU A 240 22.57 -4.34 11.10
N GLN A 241 21.58 -4.83 11.86
CA GLN A 241 20.72 -5.92 11.38
C GLN A 241 19.76 -5.44 10.27
N ILE A 242 19.38 -4.16 10.29
CA ILE A 242 18.56 -3.54 9.25
C ILE A 242 19.33 -3.48 7.93
N GLN A 243 20.63 -3.17 7.96
CA GLN A 243 21.45 -3.00 6.77
C GLN A 243 21.79 -4.31 6.04
N LYS A 244 21.77 -5.46 6.71
CA LYS A 244 22.25 -6.75 6.15
C LYS A 244 21.35 -7.41 5.11
N HIS A 245 20.11 -6.96 4.87
CA HIS A 245 19.18 -7.66 3.99
C HIS A 245 19.09 -7.09 2.57
N LYS A 246 20.09 -7.37 1.72
CA LYS A 246 19.89 -7.25 0.25
C LYS A 246 19.27 -8.56 -0.28
N THR A 247 17.96 -8.64 -0.18
CA THR A 247 17.16 -9.85 -0.44
C THR A 247 17.31 -10.37 -1.87
N SER A 248 17.42 -9.48 -2.86
CA SER A 248 17.49 -9.84 -4.28
C SER A 248 18.74 -10.64 -4.65
N LYS A 249 19.89 -10.31 -4.04
CA LYS A 249 21.14 -11.03 -4.31
C LYS A 249 21.13 -12.48 -3.85
N ILE A 250 20.32 -12.80 -2.82
CA ILE A 250 20.25 -14.13 -2.20
C ILE A 250 19.21 -15.02 -2.90
N PHE A 251 18.06 -14.43 -3.30
CA PHE A 251 16.88 -15.20 -3.71
C PHE A 251 16.59 -15.18 -5.22
N MET A 252 17.33 -14.39 -5.99
CA MET A 252 17.12 -14.29 -7.44
C MET A 252 18.34 -14.76 -8.24
N SER A 253 18.09 -15.56 -9.27
CA SER A 253 19.09 -15.89 -10.28
C SER A 253 19.35 -14.69 -11.21
N LYS A 254 20.46 -14.71 -11.97
CA LYS A 254 20.76 -13.68 -12.98
C LYS A 254 19.63 -13.53 -14.01
N ILE A 255 19.01 -14.65 -14.43
CA ILE A 255 17.89 -14.64 -15.38
C ILE A 255 16.67 -13.95 -14.76
N GLN A 256 16.34 -14.24 -13.51
CA GLN A 256 15.23 -13.60 -12.81
C GLN A 256 15.46 -12.10 -12.65
N HIS A 257 16.68 -11.67 -12.31
CA HIS A 257 17.04 -10.25 -12.27
C HIS A 257 16.83 -9.57 -13.64
N MET A 258 17.23 -10.24 -14.71
CA MET A 258 17.04 -9.72 -16.08
C MET A 258 15.57 -9.60 -16.45
N VAL A 259 14.73 -10.59 -16.08
CA VAL A 259 13.29 -10.55 -16.31
C VAL A 259 12.64 -9.40 -15.54
N VAL A 260 12.96 -9.22 -14.26
CA VAL A 260 12.43 -8.10 -13.46
C VAL A 260 12.87 -6.76 -14.03
N SER A 261 14.16 -6.61 -14.38
CA SER A 261 14.65 -5.40 -15.02
C SER A 261 13.89 -5.07 -16.30
N GLU A 262 13.67 -6.06 -17.18
CA GLU A 262 13.01 -5.83 -18.46
C GLU A 262 11.51 -5.49 -18.30
N LEU A 263 10.81 -6.15 -17.39
CA LEU A 263 9.36 -5.98 -17.23
C LEU A 263 8.99 -4.78 -16.34
N CYS A 264 9.77 -4.54 -15.28
CA CYS A 264 9.44 -3.55 -14.26
C CYS A 264 10.16 -2.20 -14.43
N ILE A 265 11.06 -2.04 -15.46
CA ILE A 265 11.87 -0.83 -15.62
C ILE A 265 11.02 0.44 -15.75
N THR A 266 9.97 0.42 -16.56
CA THR A 266 9.11 1.58 -16.78
C THR A 266 8.36 1.94 -15.51
N ALA A 267 7.76 0.94 -14.87
CA ALA A 267 7.04 1.11 -13.61
C ALA A 267 7.98 1.58 -12.48
N GLY A 268 9.16 0.99 -12.35
CA GLY A 268 10.14 1.42 -11.35
C GLY A 268 10.62 2.86 -11.57
N LYS A 269 10.87 3.24 -12.82
CA LYS A 269 11.28 4.62 -13.16
C LYS A 269 10.21 5.66 -12.81
N SER A 270 8.94 5.37 -12.99
CA SER A 270 7.86 6.29 -12.60
C SER A 270 7.77 6.49 -11.08
N LEU A 271 8.39 5.61 -10.29
CA LEU A 271 8.54 5.73 -8.84
C LEU A 271 9.94 6.24 -8.41
N GLY A 272 10.76 6.71 -9.35
CA GLY A 272 12.10 7.24 -9.07
C GLY A 272 13.23 6.21 -8.95
N TYR A 273 12.96 4.91 -9.20
CA TYR A 273 14.00 3.88 -9.14
C TYR A 273 14.90 3.89 -10.38
N SER A 274 16.21 3.87 -10.14
CA SER A 274 17.20 3.71 -11.19
C SER A 274 17.53 2.22 -11.39
N PHE A 275 17.63 1.83 -12.65
CA PHE A 275 18.07 0.49 -13.04
C PHE A 275 19.42 0.64 -13.72
N GLY A 276 20.45 -0.03 -13.22
CA GLY A 276 21.74 -0.11 -13.92
C GLY A 276 21.54 -0.61 -15.35
N ALA A 277 22.34 -0.10 -16.27
CA ALA A 277 22.30 -0.49 -17.68
C ALA A 277 22.61 -1.99 -17.82
N GLN A 278 21.60 -2.84 -17.79
CA GLN A 278 21.77 -4.25 -18.15
C GLN A 278 21.76 -4.35 -19.67
N LYS A 279 22.90 -4.77 -20.23
CA LYS A 279 23.02 -5.07 -21.68
C LYS A 279 22.31 -6.41 -21.96
N THR A 280 20.99 -6.43 -21.89
CA THR A 280 20.20 -7.60 -22.29
C THR A 280 20.09 -7.61 -23.81
N PRO A 281 20.49 -8.68 -24.51
CA PRO A 281 20.35 -8.77 -25.95
C PRO A 281 18.91 -8.58 -26.42
N ASN A 282 18.68 -7.90 -27.53
CA ASN A 282 17.35 -7.56 -28.03
C ASN A 282 16.45 -8.79 -28.22
N VAL A 283 16.98 -9.91 -28.69
CA VAL A 283 16.24 -11.17 -28.87
C VAL A 283 15.71 -11.69 -27.55
N VAL A 284 16.54 -11.64 -26.49
CA VAL A 284 16.14 -12.08 -25.13
C VAL A 284 15.05 -11.16 -24.57
N ARG A 285 15.21 -9.84 -24.76
CA ARG A 285 14.20 -8.85 -24.34
C ARG A 285 12.85 -9.12 -25.00
N TRP A 286 12.88 -9.36 -26.32
CA TRP A 286 11.68 -9.69 -27.08
C TRP A 286 11.03 -10.98 -26.57
N GLY A 287 11.80 -12.05 -26.35
CA GLY A 287 11.31 -13.30 -25.77
C GLY A 287 10.66 -13.15 -24.40
N ILE A 288 11.28 -12.37 -23.50
CA ILE A 288 10.71 -12.08 -22.16
C ILE A 288 9.36 -11.36 -22.29
N ARG A 289 9.28 -10.34 -23.15
CA ARG A 289 8.03 -9.58 -23.35
C ARG A 289 6.93 -10.42 -23.97
N ALA A 290 7.25 -11.27 -24.94
CA ALA A 290 6.30 -12.18 -25.57
C ALA A 290 5.75 -13.20 -24.56
N ALA A 291 6.60 -13.85 -23.78
CA ALA A 291 6.22 -14.77 -22.74
C ALA A 291 5.34 -14.11 -21.67
N PHE A 292 5.67 -12.89 -21.27
CA PHE A 292 4.87 -12.13 -20.29
C PHE A 292 3.49 -11.75 -20.86
N ARG A 293 3.40 -11.31 -22.13
CA ARG A 293 2.11 -11.03 -22.78
C ARG A 293 1.21 -12.27 -22.81
N LEU A 294 1.78 -13.42 -23.18
CA LEU A 294 1.04 -14.70 -23.18
C LEU A 294 0.56 -15.05 -21.75
N PHE A 295 1.43 -14.90 -20.76
CA PHE A 295 1.03 -15.09 -19.35
C PHE A 295 -0.16 -14.20 -18.95
N CYS A 296 -0.11 -12.91 -19.26
CA CYS A 296 -1.20 -11.97 -18.97
C CYS A 296 -2.49 -12.32 -19.71
N PHE A 297 -2.39 -12.76 -20.98
CA PHE A 297 -3.54 -13.20 -21.78
C PHE A 297 -4.21 -14.42 -21.17
N VAL A 298 -3.44 -15.47 -20.88
CA VAL A 298 -3.98 -16.71 -20.24
C VAL A 298 -4.63 -16.41 -18.89
N ARG A 299 -4.08 -15.48 -18.12
CA ARG A 299 -4.68 -15.09 -16.85
C ARG A 299 -6.02 -14.38 -17.01
N LYS A 300 -6.18 -13.55 -18.04
CA LYS A 300 -7.47 -12.89 -18.35
C LYS A 300 -8.56 -13.87 -18.76
N LEU A 301 -8.19 -15.00 -19.34
CA LEU A 301 -9.16 -16.05 -19.76
C LEU A 301 -9.62 -16.91 -18.57
N LYS A 302 -8.87 -16.91 -17.45
CA LYS A 302 -9.17 -17.72 -16.26
C LYS A 302 -9.91 -16.97 -15.14
N GLY A 303 -9.97 -15.66 -15.23
CA GLY A 303 -10.65 -14.78 -14.24
C GLY A 303 -11.77 -14.04 -14.82
#